data_fa58e9653e2f4de441adb03a5e3e8465
#
_entry.id   fa58e9653e2f4de441adb03a5e3e8465
#
_cell.length_a   1.000
_cell.length_b   1.000
_cell.length_c   1.000
_cell.angle_alpha   90.00
_cell.angle_beta   90.00
_cell.angle_gamma   90.00
#
_symmetry.space_group_name_H-M   'P 1'
#
loop_
_entity.id
_entity.type
_entity.pdbx_description
1 polymer ?
#
loop_
_entity_poly.entity_id
_entity_poly.type
_entity_poly.pdbx_seq_one_letter_code
_entity_poly.pdbx_strand_id
1 'polypeptide(L)'
;MSQSTNDVFPTAVRIAAIKMLKPVSQLFSELQTALQEKEEEFSSVLKVGRTQLQDAVPVMLGQEFGAWAQAISRDRWRIYKVEERLRQVNIGGTAVGTGINADRKYIFLMVERLRELTGIGLARAEYMMDPTQNNDVFVEVSGLLKTSCVNLSKIANDLRLMASGPRAGFGEISLPSVQAGSSIMPGKVNPVIPEAINQIA
;
A
#
# COMPACT_ATOMS: atom_id res chain seq x y z
N MET A 1 -17.85 30.63 -18.10
CA MET A 1 -16.94 29.53 -17.82
C MET A 1 -16.67 29.53 -16.31
N SER A 2 -17.08 28.51 -15.60
CA SER A 2 -17.13 28.51 -14.13
C SER A 2 -16.07 27.58 -13.51
N GLN A 3 -14.89 27.52 -14.12
CA GLN A 3 -13.79 26.67 -13.66
C GLN A 3 -12.59 27.53 -13.25
N SER A 4 -11.88 27.06 -12.23
CA SER A 4 -10.61 27.60 -11.77
C SER A 4 -9.59 26.47 -11.66
N THR A 5 -8.30 26.79 -11.74
CA THR A 5 -7.24 25.85 -11.38
C THR A 5 -7.40 25.37 -9.93
N ASN A 6 -7.97 26.23 -9.06
CA ASN A 6 -8.12 25.94 -7.63
C ASN A 6 -9.22 24.91 -7.32
N ASP A 7 -10.13 24.62 -8.24
CA ASP A 7 -11.13 23.54 -8.06
C ASP A 7 -10.87 22.36 -9.01
N VAL A 8 -10.43 22.59 -10.23
CA VAL A 8 -10.16 21.54 -11.22
C VAL A 8 -8.95 20.69 -10.83
N PHE A 9 -7.83 21.32 -10.47
CA PHE A 9 -6.59 20.61 -10.15
C PHE A 9 -6.70 19.75 -8.88
N PRO A 10 -7.19 20.24 -7.73
CA PRO A 10 -7.38 19.41 -6.54
C PRO A 10 -8.32 18.23 -6.77
N THR A 11 -9.39 18.44 -7.54
CA THR A 11 -10.32 17.37 -7.92
C THR A 11 -9.63 16.33 -8.80
N ALA A 12 -8.84 16.73 -9.78
CA ALA A 12 -8.10 15.84 -10.66
C ALA A 12 -7.06 15.01 -9.89
N VAL A 13 -6.33 15.61 -8.94
CA VAL A 13 -5.35 14.91 -8.10
C VAL A 13 -6.03 13.86 -7.20
N ARG A 14 -7.19 14.16 -6.61
CA ARG A 14 -7.97 13.20 -5.83
C ARG A 14 -8.42 12.00 -6.66
N ILE A 15 -8.96 12.26 -7.85
CA ILE A 15 -9.36 11.19 -8.79
C ILE A 15 -8.15 10.34 -9.20
N ALA A 16 -7.02 10.95 -9.51
CA ALA A 16 -5.80 10.25 -9.87
C ALA A 16 -5.30 9.38 -8.71
N ALA A 17 -5.27 9.91 -7.48
CA ALA A 17 -4.89 9.16 -6.28
C ALA A 17 -5.78 7.94 -6.05
N ILE A 18 -7.11 8.09 -6.16
CA ILE A 18 -8.06 6.96 -6.06
C ILE A 18 -7.75 5.88 -7.11
N LYS A 19 -7.54 6.30 -8.37
CA LYS A 19 -7.22 5.35 -9.45
C LYS A 19 -5.90 4.62 -9.20
N MET A 20 -4.91 5.28 -8.61
CA MET A 20 -3.61 4.68 -8.28
C MET A 20 -3.68 3.75 -7.04
N LEU A 21 -4.56 4.02 -6.07
CA LEU A 21 -4.73 3.18 -4.88
C LEU A 21 -5.44 1.85 -5.19
N LYS A 22 -6.29 1.78 -6.20
CA LYS A 22 -7.00 0.54 -6.58
C LYS A 22 -6.05 -0.63 -6.88
N PRO A 23 -5.07 -0.51 -7.81
CA PRO A 23 -4.12 -1.58 -8.07
C PRO A 23 -3.24 -1.90 -6.84
N VAL A 24 -2.90 -0.93 -6.01
CA VAL A 24 -2.17 -1.16 -4.76
C VAL A 24 -2.98 -2.07 -3.82
N SER A 25 -4.26 -1.78 -3.62
CA SER A 25 -5.15 -2.62 -2.81
C SER A 25 -5.27 -4.05 -3.35
N GLN A 26 -5.33 -4.20 -4.68
CA GLN A 26 -5.36 -5.50 -5.33
C GLN A 26 -4.07 -6.30 -5.10
N LEU A 27 -2.92 -5.67 -5.29
CA LEU A 27 -1.60 -6.29 -5.06
C LEU A 27 -1.41 -6.70 -3.59
N PHE A 28 -1.90 -5.92 -2.63
CA PHE A 28 -1.93 -6.35 -1.22
C PHE A 28 -2.83 -7.57 -0.99
N SER A 29 -3.95 -7.67 -1.73
CA SER A 29 -4.79 -8.88 -1.66
C SER A 29 -4.07 -10.12 -2.17
N GLU A 30 -3.37 -9.99 -3.29
CA GLU A 30 -2.57 -11.07 -3.88
C GLU A 30 -1.43 -11.51 -2.97
N LEU A 31 -0.69 -10.53 -2.40
CA LEU A 31 0.39 -10.82 -1.44
C LEU A 31 -0.17 -11.49 -0.18
N GLN A 32 -1.30 -11.02 0.35
CA GLN A 32 -1.97 -11.67 1.49
C GLN A 32 -2.29 -13.13 1.20
N THR A 33 -2.87 -13.41 0.02
CA THR A 33 -3.21 -14.78 -0.41
C THR A 33 -1.96 -15.65 -0.51
N ALA A 34 -0.90 -15.15 -1.16
CA ALA A 34 0.36 -15.90 -1.27
C ALA A 34 1.00 -16.22 0.10
N LEU A 35 0.91 -15.29 1.06
CA LEU A 35 1.39 -15.55 2.43
C LEU A 35 0.52 -16.58 3.17
N GLN A 36 -0.79 -16.58 2.95
CA GLN A 36 -1.71 -17.58 3.52
C GLN A 36 -1.50 -18.98 2.92
N GLU A 37 -1.21 -19.07 1.61
CA GLU A 37 -0.83 -20.34 0.98
C GLU A 37 0.46 -20.89 1.60
N LYS A 38 1.44 -20.05 1.91
CA LYS A 38 2.66 -20.46 2.61
C LYS A 38 2.42 -20.78 4.09
N GLU A 39 1.49 -20.12 4.75
CA GLU A 39 1.03 -20.47 6.10
C GLU A 39 0.53 -21.91 6.14
N GLU A 40 -0.30 -22.31 5.18
CA GLU A 40 -0.84 -23.67 5.08
C GLU A 40 0.26 -24.68 4.70
N GLU A 41 1.07 -24.36 3.68
CA GLU A 41 2.16 -25.23 3.22
C GLU A 41 3.15 -25.56 4.35
N PHE A 42 3.45 -24.60 5.21
CA PHE A 42 4.43 -24.74 6.29
C PHE A 42 3.79 -24.98 7.67
N SER A 43 2.51 -25.33 7.72
CA SER A 43 1.75 -25.49 8.97
C SER A 43 2.32 -26.57 9.90
N SER A 44 3.04 -27.57 9.35
CA SER A 44 3.67 -28.66 10.08
C SER A 44 5.20 -28.56 10.20
N VAL A 45 5.81 -27.49 9.70
CA VAL A 45 7.26 -27.30 9.72
C VAL A 45 7.69 -26.66 11.03
N LEU A 46 8.24 -27.45 11.92
CA LEU A 46 8.73 -27.00 13.23
C LEU A 46 10.08 -26.28 13.08
N LYS A 47 10.23 -25.15 13.73
CA LYS A 47 11.48 -24.38 13.81
C LYS A 47 11.68 -23.75 15.18
N VAL A 48 12.87 -23.19 15.39
CA VAL A 48 13.16 -22.37 16.58
C VAL A 48 12.57 -20.97 16.36
N GLY A 49 11.69 -20.54 17.27
CA GLY A 49 11.29 -19.14 17.38
C GLY A 49 12.37 -18.33 18.07
N ARG A 50 12.52 -17.05 17.68
CA ARG A 50 13.53 -16.14 18.23
C ARG A 50 12.90 -14.89 18.82
N THR A 51 13.48 -14.43 19.91
CA THR A 51 13.25 -13.09 20.46
C THR A 51 14.61 -12.39 20.60
N GLN A 52 14.74 -11.16 20.15
CA GLN A 52 16.02 -10.42 20.17
C GLN A 52 17.17 -11.19 19.51
N LEU A 53 16.87 -11.95 18.45
CA LEU A 53 17.79 -12.85 17.72
C LEU A 53 18.34 -14.03 18.54
N GLN A 54 17.84 -14.27 19.73
CA GLN A 54 18.21 -15.42 20.57
C GLN A 54 17.15 -16.52 20.48
N ASP A 55 17.60 -17.76 20.62
CA ASP A 55 16.71 -18.92 20.63
C ASP A 55 15.69 -18.80 21.76
N ALA A 56 14.42 -19.03 21.43
CA ALA A 56 13.32 -18.95 22.37
C ALA A 56 12.56 -20.31 22.40
N VAL A 57 11.31 -20.31 21.93
CA VAL A 57 10.45 -21.49 21.97
C VAL A 57 10.19 -22.03 20.56
N PRO A 58 9.84 -23.33 20.43
CA PRO A 58 9.43 -23.89 19.15
C PRO A 58 8.20 -23.19 18.58
N VAL A 59 8.21 -22.95 17.28
CA VAL A 59 7.09 -22.41 16.50
C VAL A 59 6.96 -23.17 15.19
N MET A 60 5.79 -23.15 14.58
CA MET A 60 5.62 -23.60 13.20
C MET A 60 5.99 -22.47 12.24
N LEU A 61 6.73 -22.78 11.19
CA LEU A 61 7.09 -21.80 10.15
C LEU A 61 5.85 -21.15 9.56
N GLY A 62 4.76 -21.91 9.35
CA GLY A 62 3.48 -21.39 8.90
C GLY A 62 2.92 -20.28 9.79
N GLN A 63 3.13 -20.31 11.11
CA GLN A 63 2.67 -19.26 12.02
C GLN A 63 3.36 -17.91 11.75
N GLU A 64 4.63 -17.92 11.34
CA GLU A 64 5.34 -16.67 10.93
C GLU A 64 4.74 -16.10 9.65
N PHE A 65 4.46 -16.93 8.65
CA PHE A 65 3.77 -16.51 7.42
C PHE A 65 2.36 -16.00 7.70
N GLY A 66 1.60 -16.66 8.57
CA GLY A 66 0.28 -16.19 9.02
C GLY A 66 0.34 -14.83 9.71
N ALA A 67 1.35 -14.59 10.54
CA ALA A 67 1.55 -13.27 11.17
C ALA A 67 1.85 -12.17 10.14
N TRP A 68 2.63 -12.46 9.08
CA TRP A 68 2.86 -11.54 7.98
C TRP A 68 1.59 -11.31 7.15
N ALA A 69 0.81 -12.36 6.86
CA ALA A 69 -0.48 -12.26 6.17
C ALA A 69 -1.44 -11.33 6.93
N GLN A 70 -1.48 -11.41 8.26
CA GLN A 70 -2.27 -10.52 9.10
C GLN A 70 -1.80 -9.06 9.03
N ALA A 71 -0.50 -8.80 8.95
CA ALA A 71 0.02 -7.45 8.77
C ALA A 71 -0.41 -6.86 7.41
N ILE A 72 -0.26 -7.62 6.33
CA ILE A 72 -0.67 -7.22 4.97
C ILE A 72 -2.19 -7.03 4.86
N SER A 73 -2.98 -7.88 5.52
CA SER A 73 -4.44 -7.73 5.61
C SER A 73 -4.84 -6.38 6.24
N ARG A 74 -4.16 -5.96 7.31
CA ARG A 74 -4.39 -4.65 7.92
C ARG A 74 -4.01 -3.50 6.98
N ASP A 75 -2.93 -3.62 6.22
CA ASP A 75 -2.50 -2.61 5.26
C ASP A 75 -3.48 -2.47 4.10
N ARG A 76 -3.94 -3.60 3.55
CA ARG A 76 -5.01 -3.63 2.55
C ARG A 76 -6.26 -2.89 3.03
N TRP A 77 -6.66 -3.15 4.28
CA TRP A 77 -7.83 -2.49 4.89
C TRP A 77 -7.63 -0.98 5.05
N ARG A 78 -6.45 -0.53 5.46
CA ARG A 78 -6.11 0.90 5.57
C ARG A 78 -6.20 1.60 4.22
N ILE A 79 -5.60 1.01 3.17
CA ILE A 79 -5.64 1.55 1.80
C ILE A 79 -7.06 1.62 1.27
N TYR A 80 -7.87 0.58 1.51
CA TYR A 80 -9.28 0.59 1.12
C TYR A 80 -10.06 1.71 1.80
N LYS A 81 -9.86 1.92 3.10
CA LYS A 81 -10.59 2.93 3.88
C LYS A 81 -10.19 4.37 3.53
N VAL A 82 -8.94 4.62 3.24
CA VAL A 82 -8.47 5.98 2.95
C VAL A 82 -9.01 6.53 1.63
N GLU A 83 -9.41 5.67 0.68
CA GLU A 83 -10.06 6.09 -0.56
C GLU A 83 -11.29 6.97 -0.30
N GLU A 84 -12.06 6.67 0.74
CA GLU A 84 -13.25 7.42 1.11
C GLU A 84 -12.94 8.90 1.38
N ARG A 85 -11.80 9.20 2.00
CA ARG A 85 -11.34 10.56 2.27
C ARG A 85 -11.08 11.37 1.00
N LEU A 86 -10.60 10.70 -0.05
CA LEU A 86 -10.31 11.32 -1.34
C LEU A 86 -11.56 11.61 -2.17
N ARG A 87 -12.71 10.99 -1.86
CA ARG A 87 -13.94 11.13 -2.66
C ARG A 87 -14.59 12.50 -2.53
N GLN A 88 -14.28 13.28 -1.49
CA GLN A 88 -14.79 14.63 -1.33
C GLN A 88 -14.01 15.61 -2.22
N VAL A 89 -14.71 16.24 -3.17
CA VAL A 89 -14.11 17.13 -4.17
C VAL A 89 -14.67 18.54 -4.06
N ASN A 90 -13.89 19.51 -4.50
CA ASN A 90 -14.26 20.93 -4.49
C ASN A 90 -14.63 21.49 -5.87
N ILE A 91 -14.84 20.63 -6.87
CA ILE A 91 -15.24 21.07 -8.22
C ILE A 91 -16.54 21.89 -8.15
N GLY A 92 -16.53 23.04 -8.83
CA GLY A 92 -17.61 24.02 -8.76
C GLY A 92 -17.41 25.10 -7.68
N GLY A 93 -16.38 24.95 -6.82
CA GLY A 93 -16.00 25.96 -5.83
C GLY A 93 -15.38 27.22 -6.43
N THR A 94 -14.97 27.14 -7.69
CA THR A 94 -14.28 28.21 -8.43
C THR A 94 -12.97 28.64 -7.78
N ALA A 95 -12.72 29.94 -7.66
CA ALA A 95 -11.42 30.46 -7.24
C ALA A 95 -11.06 30.15 -5.76
N VAL A 96 -12.06 30.20 -4.86
CA VAL A 96 -11.83 30.13 -3.41
C VAL A 96 -12.80 29.18 -2.67
N GLY A 97 -13.56 28.37 -3.38
CA GLY A 97 -14.48 27.42 -2.80
C GLY A 97 -15.87 27.97 -2.49
N THR A 98 -16.19 29.20 -2.86
CA THR A 98 -17.51 29.80 -2.64
C THR A 98 -18.50 29.53 -3.78
N GLY A 99 -18.01 29.13 -4.95
CA GLY A 99 -18.82 28.98 -6.15
C GLY A 99 -19.35 30.31 -6.72
N ILE A 100 -18.72 31.42 -6.36
CA ILE A 100 -19.13 32.74 -6.82
C ILE A 100 -19.15 32.82 -8.37
N ASN A 101 -20.19 33.37 -8.95
CA ASN A 101 -20.44 33.46 -10.40
C ASN A 101 -20.59 32.08 -11.11
N ALA A 102 -20.68 30.96 -10.38
CA ALA A 102 -21.03 29.67 -10.95
C ALA A 102 -22.54 29.41 -10.83
N ASP A 103 -23.15 28.88 -11.88
CA ASP A 103 -24.54 28.42 -11.83
C ASP A 103 -24.65 27.21 -10.86
N ARG A 104 -25.63 27.26 -9.96
CA ARG A 104 -25.86 26.17 -8.99
C ARG A 104 -26.10 24.83 -9.69
N LYS A 105 -26.80 24.80 -10.78
CA LYS A 105 -27.04 23.57 -11.57
C LYS A 105 -25.73 23.02 -12.12
N TYR A 106 -24.81 23.88 -12.59
CA TYR A 106 -23.48 23.48 -13.02
C TYR A 106 -22.69 22.82 -11.90
N ILE A 107 -22.68 23.40 -10.70
CA ILE A 107 -21.93 22.85 -9.54
C ILE A 107 -22.36 21.41 -9.23
N PHE A 108 -23.66 21.13 -9.21
CA PHE A 108 -24.18 19.78 -8.96
C PHE A 108 -23.93 18.84 -10.15
N LEU A 109 -24.22 19.28 -11.35
CA LEU A 109 -24.07 18.48 -12.57
C LEU A 109 -22.62 18.03 -12.79
N MET A 110 -21.63 18.84 -12.43
CA MET A 110 -20.21 18.50 -12.61
C MET A 110 -19.82 17.27 -11.80
N VAL A 111 -20.26 17.14 -10.54
CA VAL A 111 -19.95 15.97 -9.72
C VAL A 111 -20.64 14.72 -10.27
N GLU A 112 -21.89 14.84 -10.73
CA GLU A 112 -22.61 13.72 -11.36
C GLU A 112 -21.90 13.25 -12.63
N ARG A 113 -21.50 14.16 -13.49
CA ARG A 113 -20.75 13.83 -14.72
C ARG A 113 -19.39 13.19 -14.43
N LEU A 114 -18.68 13.66 -13.40
CA LEU A 114 -17.43 13.03 -12.99
C LEU A 114 -17.66 11.63 -12.43
N ARG A 115 -18.73 11.37 -11.69
CA ARG A 115 -19.12 10.02 -11.26
C ARG A 115 -19.35 9.10 -12.46
N GLU A 116 -20.15 9.55 -13.43
CA GLU A 116 -20.45 8.80 -14.65
C GLU A 116 -19.17 8.46 -15.44
N LEU A 117 -18.30 9.44 -15.64
CA LEU A 117 -17.08 9.29 -16.42
C LEU A 117 -16.00 8.46 -15.71
N THR A 118 -15.90 8.52 -14.40
CA THR A 118 -14.82 7.88 -13.64
C THR A 118 -15.22 6.56 -13.02
N GLY A 119 -16.52 6.31 -12.84
CA GLY A 119 -17.03 5.19 -12.04
C GLY A 119 -16.70 5.28 -10.54
N ILE A 120 -16.29 6.46 -10.07
CA ILE A 120 -15.91 6.70 -8.67
C ILE A 120 -17.05 7.43 -7.96
N GLY A 121 -17.43 6.99 -6.77
CA GLY A 121 -18.45 7.61 -5.94
C GLY A 121 -17.99 8.94 -5.32
N LEU A 122 -17.68 9.93 -6.17
CA LEU A 122 -17.27 11.26 -5.73
C LEU A 122 -18.43 11.98 -5.03
N ALA A 123 -18.11 12.82 -4.06
CA ALA A 123 -19.06 13.66 -3.35
C ALA A 123 -18.58 15.12 -3.37
N ARG A 124 -19.51 16.04 -3.53
CA ARG A 124 -19.22 17.45 -3.32
C ARG A 124 -18.94 17.68 -1.83
N ALA A 125 -17.85 18.36 -1.50
CA ALA A 125 -17.59 18.77 -0.13
C ALA A 125 -18.70 19.71 0.37
N GLU A 126 -19.10 19.57 1.61
CA GLU A 126 -20.08 20.45 2.24
C GLU A 126 -19.58 21.90 2.24
N TYR A 127 -18.35 22.08 2.68
CA TYR A 127 -17.62 23.34 2.61
C TYR A 127 -16.50 23.24 1.57
N MET A 128 -16.75 23.68 0.34
CA MET A 128 -15.76 23.58 -0.74
C MET A 128 -14.50 24.42 -0.52
N MET A 129 -14.53 25.41 0.38
CA MET A 129 -13.32 26.15 0.77
C MET A 129 -12.31 25.25 1.51
N ASP A 130 -12.77 24.26 2.26
CA ASP A 130 -11.89 23.35 2.98
C ASP A 130 -10.95 22.58 2.04
N PRO A 131 -11.42 21.74 1.10
CA PRO A 131 -10.53 21.03 0.19
C PRO A 131 -9.88 21.92 -0.89
N THR A 132 -10.20 23.23 -0.92
CA THR A 132 -9.49 24.18 -1.74
C THR A 132 -8.17 24.61 -1.09
N GLN A 133 -8.10 24.64 0.23
CA GLN A 133 -6.92 25.12 0.96
C GLN A 133 -6.19 24.02 1.73
N ASN A 134 -6.87 22.94 2.13
CA ASN A 134 -6.29 21.88 2.98
C ASN A 134 -5.93 20.63 2.17
N ASN A 135 -4.76 20.06 2.48
CA ASN A 135 -4.18 18.90 1.81
C ASN A 135 -3.86 17.73 2.79
N ASP A 136 -4.40 17.79 4.00
CA ASP A 136 -4.22 16.79 5.05
C ASP A 136 -4.58 15.37 4.61
N VAL A 137 -5.60 15.22 3.75
CA VAL A 137 -5.99 13.93 3.18
C VAL A 137 -4.84 13.25 2.41
N PHE A 138 -3.99 14.00 1.73
CA PHE A 138 -2.83 13.43 1.03
C PHE A 138 -1.71 13.04 2.01
N VAL A 139 -1.60 13.76 3.13
CA VAL A 139 -0.69 13.38 4.24
C VAL A 139 -1.17 12.08 4.88
N GLU A 140 -2.48 11.92 5.10
CA GLU A 140 -3.08 10.66 5.59
C GLU A 140 -2.76 9.49 4.64
N VAL A 141 -3.00 9.65 3.33
CA VAL A 141 -2.67 8.64 2.30
C VAL A 141 -1.19 8.28 2.33
N SER A 142 -0.30 9.28 2.32
CA SER A 142 1.15 9.08 2.37
C SER A 142 1.58 8.35 3.65
N GLY A 143 1.02 8.72 4.80
CA GLY A 143 1.28 8.07 6.08
C GLY A 143 0.87 6.59 6.12
N LEU A 144 -0.25 6.24 5.47
CA LEU A 144 -0.70 4.84 5.39
C LEU A 144 0.15 4.02 4.39
N LEU A 145 0.57 4.60 3.29
CA LEU A 145 1.55 3.98 2.39
C LEU A 145 2.87 3.74 3.11
N LYS A 146 3.38 4.73 3.87
CA LYS A 146 4.57 4.56 4.70
C LYS A 146 4.41 3.43 5.73
N THR A 147 3.25 3.30 6.35
CA THR A 147 2.96 2.19 7.28
C THR A 147 3.09 0.84 6.58
N SER A 148 2.57 0.72 5.36
CA SER A 148 2.69 -0.50 4.56
C SER A 148 4.15 -0.79 4.17
N CYS A 149 4.93 0.23 3.82
CA CYS A 149 6.35 0.10 3.55
C CYS A 149 7.13 -0.45 4.77
N VAL A 150 6.80 -0.02 5.98
CA VAL A 150 7.40 -0.54 7.22
C VAL A 150 7.13 -2.05 7.38
N ASN A 151 5.89 -2.50 7.12
CA ASN A 151 5.55 -3.92 7.19
C ASN A 151 6.26 -4.73 6.09
N LEU A 152 6.29 -4.24 4.85
CA LEU A 152 7.00 -4.88 3.74
C LEU A 152 8.50 -4.99 4.01
N SER A 153 9.12 -3.92 4.50
CA SER A 153 10.54 -3.91 4.87
C SER A 153 10.84 -4.90 6.00
N LYS A 154 9.96 -4.98 7.01
CA LYS A 154 10.09 -5.97 8.10
C LYS A 154 10.04 -7.40 7.56
N ILE A 155 9.04 -7.73 6.74
CA ILE A 155 8.91 -9.07 6.14
C ILE A 155 10.13 -9.40 5.27
N ALA A 156 10.58 -8.45 4.44
CA ALA A 156 11.75 -8.62 3.59
C ALA A 156 13.03 -8.88 4.40
N ASN A 157 13.22 -8.20 5.53
CA ASN A 157 14.37 -8.41 6.41
C ASN A 157 14.32 -9.77 7.11
N ASP A 158 13.13 -10.21 7.55
CA ASP A 158 12.98 -11.53 8.13
C ASP A 158 13.32 -12.64 7.11
N LEU A 159 12.78 -12.55 5.90
CA LEU A 159 13.09 -13.50 4.82
C LEU A 159 14.59 -13.55 4.50
N ARG A 160 15.26 -12.39 4.45
CA ARG A 160 16.71 -12.30 4.24
C ARG A 160 17.49 -12.96 5.37
N LEU A 161 17.08 -12.71 6.61
CA LEU A 161 17.72 -13.28 7.80
C LEU A 161 17.56 -14.81 7.83
N MET A 162 16.35 -15.32 7.62
CA MET A 162 16.06 -16.75 7.62
C MET A 162 16.77 -17.48 6.46
N ALA A 163 16.93 -16.83 5.31
CA ALA A 163 17.64 -17.35 4.13
C ALA A 163 19.16 -17.18 4.20
N SER A 164 19.70 -16.58 5.25
CA SER A 164 21.14 -16.30 5.36
C SER A 164 21.98 -17.57 5.43
N GLY A 165 23.11 -17.58 4.82
CA GLY A 165 24.04 -18.72 4.85
C GLY A 165 24.23 -19.33 3.46
N PRO A 166 24.10 -20.67 3.30
CA PRO A 166 23.50 -21.63 4.26
C PRO A 166 24.43 -22.16 5.38
N ARG A 167 25.75 -21.97 5.29
CA ARG A 167 26.70 -22.62 6.23
C ARG A 167 27.03 -21.76 7.45
N ALA A 168 27.13 -20.45 7.27
CA ALA A 168 27.49 -19.49 8.31
C ALA A 168 26.36 -18.52 8.65
N GLY A 169 25.13 -18.87 8.32
CA GLY A 169 23.90 -18.16 8.66
C GLY A 169 22.82 -19.13 9.14
N PHE A 170 21.56 -18.66 9.18
CA PHE A 170 20.50 -19.51 9.71
C PHE A 170 20.07 -20.62 8.76
N GLY A 171 19.99 -20.36 7.45
CA GLY A 171 19.67 -21.36 6.45
C GLY A 171 18.31 -22.06 6.67
N GLU A 172 17.35 -21.40 7.30
CA GLU A 172 16.05 -21.98 7.65
C GLU A 172 15.12 -22.10 6.44
N ILE A 173 15.27 -21.22 5.47
CA ILE A 173 14.51 -21.23 4.21
C ILE A 173 15.44 -21.06 3.02
N SER A 174 15.02 -21.57 1.87
CA SER A 174 15.69 -21.35 0.59
C SER A 174 14.83 -20.47 -0.30
N LEU A 175 15.36 -19.33 -0.74
CA LEU A 175 14.68 -18.45 -1.65
C LEU A 175 14.96 -18.84 -3.10
N PRO A 176 14.03 -18.60 -4.05
CA PRO A 176 14.26 -18.85 -5.46
C PRO A 176 15.44 -18.03 -6.00
N SER A 177 16.28 -18.66 -6.84
CA SER A 177 17.35 -17.98 -7.54
C SER A 177 16.76 -17.25 -8.75
N VAL A 178 16.69 -15.93 -8.69
CA VAL A 178 16.10 -15.07 -9.73
C VAL A 178 17.14 -14.28 -10.52
N GLN A 179 18.42 -14.42 -10.19
CA GLN A 179 19.53 -13.86 -10.95
C GLN A 179 20.76 -14.77 -10.88
N ALA A 180 21.70 -14.56 -11.79
CA ALA A 180 23.01 -15.23 -11.73
C ALA A 180 23.72 -14.90 -10.41
N GLY A 181 24.37 -15.88 -9.82
CA GLY A 181 25.20 -15.69 -8.63
C GLY A 181 26.47 -14.86 -8.93
N SER A 182 27.32 -14.73 -7.92
CA SER A 182 28.60 -14.04 -8.07
C SER A 182 29.52 -14.77 -9.05
N SER A 183 30.21 -14.03 -9.93
CA SER A 183 31.16 -14.60 -10.88
C SER A 183 32.36 -15.31 -10.22
N ILE A 184 32.74 -14.86 -9.01
CA ILE A 184 33.88 -15.42 -8.26
C ILE A 184 33.41 -16.38 -7.13
N MET A 185 32.13 -16.49 -6.88
CA MET A 185 31.53 -17.37 -5.86
C MET A 185 30.37 -18.16 -6.48
N PRO A 186 30.65 -19.19 -7.29
CA PRO A 186 29.61 -20.00 -7.92
C PRO A 186 28.64 -20.60 -6.91
N GLY A 187 27.35 -20.52 -7.19
CA GLY A 187 26.29 -21.02 -6.31
C GLY A 187 25.87 -20.07 -5.18
N LYS A 188 26.46 -18.88 -5.08
CA LYS A 188 25.98 -17.85 -4.16
C LYS A 188 24.70 -17.22 -4.69
N VAL A 189 23.56 -17.48 -4.03
CA VAL A 189 22.24 -16.93 -4.33
C VAL A 189 21.96 -15.76 -3.40
N ASN A 190 21.81 -14.56 -3.94
CA ASN A 190 21.44 -13.39 -3.15
C ASN A 190 19.91 -13.25 -3.04
N PRO A 191 19.36 -12.76 -1.92
CA PRO A 191 17.94 -12.52 -1.73
C PRO A 191 17.48 -11.21 -2.40
N VAL A 192 17.63 -11.13 -3.74
CA VAL A 192 17.51 -9.86 -4.49
C VAL A 192 16.10 -9.26 -4.45
N ILE A 193 15.04 -10.07 -4.41
CA ILE A 193 13.67 -9.55 -4.30
C ILE A 193 13.43 -8.87 -2.95
N PRO A 194 13.72 -9.50 -1.79
CA PRO A 194 13.67 -8.80 -0.52
C PRO A 194 14.59 -7.57 -0.42
N GLU A 195 15.76 -7.60 -1.08
CA GLU A 195 16.63 -6.43 -1.15
C GLU A 195 16.01 -5.27 -1.94
N ALA A 196 15.40 -5.57 -3.10
CA ALA A 196 14.67 -4.58 -3.89
C ALA A 196 13.51 -3.95 -3.10
N ILE A 197 12.76 -4.76 -2.35
CA ILE A 197 11.68 -4.26 -1.48
C ILE A 197 12.25 -3.26 -0.46
N ASN A 198 13.36 -3.57 0.20
CA ASN A 198 13.98 -2.67 1.17
C ASN A 198 14.53 -1.37 0.56
N GLN A 199 14.84 -1.36 -0.74
CA GLN A 199 15.29 -0.14 -1.44
C GLN A 199 14.10 0.74 -1.83
N ILE A 200 12.92 0.17 -2.06
CA ILE A 200 11.71 0.88 -2.49
C ILE A 200 10.93 1.40 -1.28
N ALA A 201 10.91 0.67 -0.18
CA ALA A 201 10.18 0.97 1.04
C ALA A 201 10.88 2.05 1.88
#